data_4f17e1e616016e7529b5907ef5235a25
#
_entry.id   4f17e1e616016e7529b5907ef5235a25
#
_cell.length_a   1.000
_cell.length_b   1.000
_cell.length_c   1.000
_cell.angle_alpha   90.00
_cell.angle_beta   90.00
_cell.angle_gamma   90.00
#
_symmetry.space_group_name_H-M   'P 1'
#
loop_
_entity.id
_entity.type
_entity.pdbx_description
1 polymer ?
#
loop_
_entity_poly.entity_id
_entity_poly.type
_entity_poly.pdbx_seq_one_letter_code
_entity_poly.pdbx_strand_id
1 'polypeptide(L)'
;MKTICICGGGSLGLVVASVLSHTREVAVRVLTAHPQQWSKSIEAVDNTGKVYQGVLEKVSDRAEDIIPQSDIVLLCLPGFLIEQSLRQIAPYVTNQAVGSIVSSTGFFFQAHRILGGSASLFGFQRVPYIARVREYGHSADLLGYKQQLYMATE
;
A
#
# COMPACT_ATOMS: atom_id res chain seq x y z
N MET A 1 -2.40 17.99 3.18
CA MET A 1 -2.01 16.64 3.66
C MET A 1 -2.01 15.71 2.46
N LYS A 2 -0.97 14.92 2.26
CA LYS A 2 -0.89 13.95 1.17
C LYS A 2 -1.77 12.74 1.44
N THR A 3 -2.35 12.18 0.37
CA THR A 3 -3.18 10.97 0.46
C THR A 3 -2.45 9.80 -0.19
N ILE A 4 -2.33 8.70 0.55
CA ILE A 4 -1.67 7.47 0.11
C ILE A 4 -2.71 6.36 -0.02
N CYS A 5 -2.78 5.75 -1.20
CA CYS A 5 -3.54 4.53 -1.43
C CYS A 5 -2.63 3.32 -1.22
N ILE A 6 -3.02 2.41 -0.35
CA ILE A 6 -2.42 1.09 -0.19
C ILE A 6 -3.25 0.10 -1.01
N CYS A 7 -2.63 -0.50 -2.02
CA CYS A 7 -3.25 -1.59 -2.79
C CYS A 7 -2.81 -2.93 -2.23
N GLY A 8 -3.76 -3.68 -1.70
CA GLY A 8 -3.55 -5.00 -1.12
C GLY A 8 -3.97 -5.09 0.34
N GLY A 9 -4.73 -6.13 0.65
CA GLY A 9 -5.32 -6.36 1.98
C GLY A 9 -4.59 -7.39 2.85
N GLY A 10 -3.40 -7.82 2.45
CA GLY A 10 -2.61 -8.80 3.20
C GLY A 10 -1.87 -8.20 4.41
N SER A 11 -1.05 -9.04 5.06
CA SER A 11 -0.30 -8.67 6.27
C SER A 11 0.51 -7.39 6.09
N LEU A 12 1.23 -7.27 4.98
CA LEU A 12 2.10 -6.14 4.72
C LEU A 12 1.29 -4.85 4.47
N GLY A 13 0.22 -4.94 3.68
CA GLY A 13 -0.67 -3.79 3.44
C GLY A 13 -1.31 -3.28 4.73
N LEU A 14 -1.73 -4.17 5.61
CA LEU A 14 -2.34 -3.79 6.90
C LEU A 14 -1.33 -3.12 7.83
N VAL A 15 -0.10 -3.67 7.95
CA VAL A 15 0.95 -3.03 8.76
C VAL A 15 1.34 -1.67 8.21
N VAL A 16 1.56 -1.55 6.89
CA VAL A 16 1.91 -0.27 6.26
C VAL A 16 0.80 0.76 6.45
N ALA A 17 -0.46 0.37 6.24
CA ALA A 17 -1.61 1.25 6.44
C ALA A 17 -1.72 1.72 7.91
N SER A 18 -1.50 0.82 8.87
CA SER A 18 -1.53 1.14 10.30
C SER A 18 -0.42 2.11 10.70
N VAL A 19 0.82 1.83 10.28
CA VAL A 19 1.98 2.69 10.62
C VAL A 19 1.82 4.07 10.00
N LEU A 20 1.46 4.17 8.72
CA LEU A 20 1.29 5.46 8.04
C LEU A 20 0.15 6.28 8.63
N SER A 21 -1.03 5.68 8.85
CA SER A 21 -2.16 6.39 9.43
C SER A 21 -1.95 6.78 10.89
N HIS A 22 -1.10 6.04 11.62
CA HIS A 22 -0.72 6.39 13.00
C HIS A 22 0.02 7.72 13.09
N THR A 23 0.82 8.08 12.09
CA THR A 23 1.59 9.35 12.09
C THR A 23 0.68 10.58 12.04
N ARG A 24 -0.53 10.45 11.49
CA ARG A 24 -1.48 11.55 11.21
C ARG A 24 -0.93 12.63 10.26
N GLU A 25 0.19 12.35 9.60
CA GLU A 25 0.81 13.27 8.61
C GLU A 25 0.26 13.06 7.21
N VAL A 26 -0.34 11.87 6.97
CA VAL A 26 -0.92 11.48 5.69
C VAL A 26 -2.31 10.89 5.87
N ALA A 27 -3.18 11.08 4.90
CA ALA A 27 -4.44 10.36 4.80
C ALA A 27 -4.17 9.00 4.14
N VAL A 28 -4.71 7.92 4.69
CA VAL A 28 -4.52 6.56 4.17
C VAL A 28 -5.85 6.00 3.67
N ARG A 29 -5.83 5.50 2.45
CA ARG A 29 -6.92 4.76 1.81
C ARG A 29 -6.46 3.36 1.47
N VAL A 30 -7.37 2.41 1.38
CA VAL A 30 -7.05 1.02 1.05
C VAL A 30 -7.92 0.56 -0.11
N LEU A 31 -7.26 0.06 -1.16
CA LEU A 31 -7.89 -0.64 -2.27
C LEU A 31 -7.69 -2.14 -2.06
N THR A 32 -8.78 -2.85 -1.78
CA THR A 32 -8.77 -4.28 -1.44
C THR A 32 -10.00 -4.99 -2.00
N ALA A 33 -9.88 -6.29 -2.28
CA ALA A 33 -10.97 -7.10 -2.82
C ALA A 33 -12.14 -7.33 -1.84
N HIS A 34 -11.89 -7.17 -0.53
CA HIS A 34 -12.89 -7.43 0.51
C HIS A 34 -13.06 -6.25 1.47
N PRO A 35 -13.50 -5.06 0.99
CA PRO A 35 -13.59 -3.86 1.80
C PRO A 35 -14.55 -3.99 2.98
N GLN A 36 -15.58 -4.84 2.87
CA GLN A 36 -16.56 -5.10 3.92
C GLN A 36 -15.98 -5.80 5.16
N GLN A 37 -14.80 -6.42 5.03
CA GLN A 37 -14.09 -7.07 6.15
C GLN A 37 -13.11 -6.12 6.86
N TRP A 38 -12.98 -4.89 6.37
CA TRP A 38 -12.07 -3.91 6.94
C TRP A 38 -12.75 -2.98 7.93
N SER A 39 -12.09 -2.79 9.07
CA SER A 39 -12.44 -1.73 10.02
C SER A 39 -11.89 -0.40 9.55
N LYS A 40 -12.59 0.67 9.87
CA LYS A 40 -12.07 2.03 9.70
C LYS A 40 -10.91 2.33 10.66
N SER A 41 -10.94 1.74 11.86
CA SER A 41 -9.83 1.78 12.82
C SER A 41 -9.04 0.48 12.74
N ILE A 42 -7.74 0.59 12.47
CA ILE A 42 -6.83 -0.53 12.32
C ILE A 42 -5.61 -0.37 13.22
N GLU A 43 -4.92 -1.46 13.50
CA GLU A 43 -3.71 -1.41 14.32
C GLU A 43 -2.63 -2.41 13.89
N ALA A 44 -1.39 -2.05 14.15
CA ALA A 44 -0.26 -2.96 14.13
C ALA A 44 0.44 -2.92 15.48
N VAL A 45 0.86 -4.08 15.97
CA VAL A 45 1.56 -4.20 17.25
C VAL A 45 2.97 -4.76 17.00
N ASP A 46 3.99 -4.06 17.46
CA ASP A 46 5.36 -4.53 17.31
C ASP A 46 5.78 -5.50 18.41
N ASN A 47 6.97 -6.07 18.30
CA ASN A 47 7.52 -7.03 19.25
C ASN A 47 7.88 -6.41 20.62
N THR A 48 7.82 -5.10 20.77
CA THR A 48 7.98 -4.41 22.06
C THR A 48 6.64 -4.12 22.74
N GLY A 49 5.53 -4.43 22.07
CA GLY A 49 4.18 -4.12 22.52
C GLY A 49 3.69 -2.72 22.14
N LYS A 50 4.46 -1.96 21.35
CA LYS A 50 4.02 -0.66 20.84
C LYS A 50 2.91 -0.86 19.84
N VAL A 51 1.82 -0.10 20.01
CA VAL A 51 0.64 -0.11 19.14
C VAL A 51 0.68 1.07 18.18
N TYR A 52 0.58 0.77 16.90
CA TYR A 52 0.42 1.74 15.81
C TYR A 52 -1.06 1.73 15.40
N GLN A 53 -1.88 2.47 16.12
CA GLN A 53 -3.30 2.59 15.81
C GLN A 53 -3.52 3.75 14.86
N GLY A 54 -4.27 3.49 13.79
CA GLY A 54 -4.61 4.48 12.79
C GLY A 54 -6.07 4.42 12.37
N VAL A 55 -6.51 5.48 11.68
CA VAL A 55 -7.85 5.58 11.13
C VAL A 55 -7.73 5.77 9.63
N LEU A 56 -8.40 4.89 8.87
CA LEU A 56 -8.45 4.96 7.42
C LEU A 56 -9.48 5.99 6.96
N GLU A 57 -9.13 6.74 5.92
CA GLU A 57 -10.06 7.68 5.30
C GLU A 57 -11.13 6.94 4.49
N LYS A 58 -10.71 5.94 3.71
CA LYS A 58 -11.61 5.13 2.87
C LYS A 58 -11.05 3.74 2.62
N VAL A 59 -11.94 2.75 2.51
CA VAL A 59 -11.65 1.40 2.04
C VAL A 59 -12.64 1.06 0.94
N SER A 60 -12.15 0.55 -0.20
CA SER A 60 -13.01 0.20 -1.34
C SER A 60 -12.35 -0.91 -2.18
N ASP A 61 -13.14 -1.62 -2.97
CA ASP A 61 -12.71 -2.51 -4.05
C ASP A 61 -12.74 -1.82 -5.42
N ARG A 62 -13.23 -0.57 -5.48
CA ARG A 62 -13.38 0.22 -6.69
C ARG A 62 -12.26 1.23 -6.82
N ALA A 63 -11.43 1.06 -7.86
CA ALA A 63 -10.29 1.95 -8.11
C ALA A 63 -10.72 3.39 -8.39
N GLU A 64 -11.85 3.59 -9.07
CA GLU A 64 -12.41 4.92 -9.34
C GLU A 64 -12.75 5.73 -8.08
N ASP A 65 -13.01 5.05 -6.97
CA ASP A 65 -13.33 5.70 -5.69
C ASP A 65 -12.09 6.13 -4.90
N ILE A 66 -10.94 5.59 -5.24
CA ILE A 66 -9.70 5.72 -4.44
C ILE A 66 -8.62 6.48 -5.21
N ILE A 67 -8.30 6.03 -6.44
CA ILE A 67 -7.10 6.46 -7.17
C ILE A 67 -7.13 7.94 -7.55
N PRO A 68 -8.23 8.52 -8.10
CA PRO A 68 -8.23 9.92 -8.54
C PRO A 68 -7.96 10.92 -7.41
N GLN A 69 -8.22 10.53 -6.18
CA GLN A 69 -8.06 11.38 -5.00
C GLN A 69 -6.83 11.01 -4.16
N SER A 70 -5.93 10.19 -4.71
CA SER A 70 -4.67 9.81 -4.08
C SER A 70 -3.50 10.52 -4.75
N ASP A 71 -2.50 10.92 -3.97
CA ASP A 71 -1.23 11.46 -4.49
C ASP A 71 -0.25 10.33 -4.80
N ILE A 72 -0.28 9.30 -3.97
CA ILE A 72 0.63 8.16 -4.03
C ILE A 72 -0.17 6.87 -4.02
N VAL A 73 0.20 5.92 -4.85
CA VAL A 73 -0.35 4.56 -4.88
C VAL A 73 0.77 3.58 -4.60
N LEU A 74 0.67 2.84 -3.51
CA LEU A 74 1.66 1.85 -3.09
C LEU A 74 1.08 0.44 -3.17
N LEU A 75 1.64 -0.37 -4.07
CA LEU A 75 1.27 -1.78 -4.23
C LEU A 75 1.96 -2.63 -3.16
N CYS A 76 1.18 -3.18 -2.23
CA CYS A 76 1.61 -4.10 -1.18
C CYS A 76 1.13 -5.52 -1.50
N LEU A 77 1.56 -6.03 -2.65
CA LEU A 77 1.08 -7.26 -3.26
C LEU A 77 2.23 -8.20 -3.61
N PRO A 78 1.99 -9.52 -3.61
CA PRO A 78 2.94 -10.45 -4.19
C PRO A 78 3.09 -10.23 -5.70
N GLY A 79 4.26 -10.57 -6.25
CA GLY A 79 4.63 -10.26 -7.65
C GLY A 79 3.62 -10.71 -8.70
N PHE A 80 2.97 -11.86 -8.49
CA PHE A 80 1.98 -12.39 -9.44
C PHE A 80 0.67 -11.59 -9.51
N LEU A 81 0.40 -10.69 -8.55
CA LEU A 81 -0.77 -9.82 -8.54
C LEU A 81 -0.48 -8.40 -9.05
N ILE A 82 0.78 -8.05 -9.28
CA ILE A 82 1.17 -6.69 -9.66
C ILE A 82 0.54 -6.28 -11.01
N GLU A 83 0.63 -7.13 -12.02
CA GLU A 83 0.08 -6.80 -13.35
C GLU A 83 -1.43 -6.57 -13.30
N GLN A 84 -2.16 -7.45 -12.63
CA GLN A 84 -3.60 -7.31 -12.46
C GLN A 84 -3.96 -6.00 -11.74
N SER A 85 -3.26 -5.68 -10.67
CA SER A 85 -3.48 -4.45 -9.90
C SER A 85 -3.16 -3.20 -10.73
N LEU A 86 -2.05 -3.20 -11.47
CA LEU A 86 -1.70 -2.11 -12.38
C LEU A 86 -2.79 -1.88 -13.44
N ARG A 87 -3.33 -2.94 -14.05
CA ARG A 87 -4.42 -2.85 -15.02
C ARG A 87 -5.70 -2.29 -14.38
N GLN A 88 -6.00 -2.67 -13.15
CA GLN A 88 -7.16 -2.16 -12.41
C GLN A 88 -7.08 -0.66 -12.16
N ILE A 89 -5.90 -0.13 -11.81
CA ILE A 89 -5.73 1.28 -11.47
C ILE A 89 -5.45 2.16 -12.70
N ALA A 90 -4.90 1.60 -13.78
CA ALA A 90 -4.44 2.33 -14.96
C ALA A 90 -5.45 3.34 -15.52
N PRO A 91 -6.76 3.04 -15.65
CA PRO A 91 -7.74 4.00 -16.18
C PRO A 91 -7.89 5.28 -15.35
N TYR A 92 -7.46 5.25 -14.08
CA TYR A 92 -7.65 6.31 -13.11
C TYR A 92 -6.36 7.02 -12.70
N VAL A 93 -5.21 6.52 -13.17
CA VAL A 93 -3.89 7.13 -12.93
C VAL A 93 -3.68 8.26 -13.95
N THR A 94 -3.43 9.46 -13.46
CA THR A 94 -3.17 10.65 -14.28
C THR A 94 -1.81 11.29 -13.99
N ASN A 95 -1.47 11.44 -12.71
CA ASN A 95 -0.23 12.09 -12.27
C ASN A 95 0.24 11.59 -10.90
N GLN A 96 -0.33 10.50 -10.41
CA GLN A 96 0.06 9.91 -9.14
C GLN A 96 1.47 9.33 -9.21
N ALA A 97 2.16 9.32 -8.06
CA ALA A 97 3.32 8.47 -7.91
C ALA A 97 2.85 7.03 -7.63
N VAL A 98 3.25 6.09 -8.48
CA VAL A 98 2.86 4.68 -8.35
C VAL A 98 4.09 3.84 -8.03
N GLY A 99 4.03 3.09 -6.96
CA GLY A 99 5.16 2.29 -6.51
C GLY A 99 4.80 0.90 -6.03
N SER A 100 5.83 0.07 -5.88
CA SER A 100 5.71 -1.26 -5.30
C SER A 100 6.62 -1.40 -4.08
N ILE A 101 6.06 -1.98 -3.01
CA ILE A 101 6.83 -2.27 -1.80
C ILE A 101 7.84 -3.39 -2.03
N VAL A 102 7.62 -4.22 -3.05
CA VAL A 102 8.57 -5.21 -3.58
C VAL A 102 8.69 -5.04 -5.08
N SER A 103 9.74 -4.37 -5.53
CA SER A 103 9.95 -4.09 -6.96
C SER A 103 10.83 -5.12 -7.70
N SER A 104 11.32 -6.14 -6.99
CA SER A 104 12.26 -7.14 -7.53
C SER A 104 11.67 -8.08 -8.59
N THR A 105 10.36 -8.08 -8.81
CA THR A 105 9.65 -8.94 -9.78
C THR A 105 9.40 -8.27 -11.12
N GLY A 106 10.23 -7.29 -11.51
CA GLY A 106 10.07 -6.58 -12.78
C GLY A 106 8.96 -5.53 -12.76
N PHE A 107 8.67 -4.95 -11.60
CA PHE A 107 7.62 -3.94 -11.42
C PHE A 107 7.73 -2.78 -12.42
N PHE A 108 8.92 -2.19 -12.59
CA PHE A 108 9.11 -1.05 -13.50
C PHE A 108 8.75 -1.39 -14.94
N PHE A 109 9.15 -2.57 -15.44
CA PHE A 109 8.81 -3.00 -16.81
C PHE A 109 7.30 -3.16 -16.99
N GLN A 110 6.61 -3.76 -16.01
CA GLN A 110 5.16 -3.91 -16.06
C GLN A 110 4.45 -2.56 -15.96
N ALA A 111 4.90 -1.69 -15.06
CA ALA A 111 4.35 -0.37 -14.86
C ALA A 111 4.49 0.51 -16.10
N HIS A 112 5.67 0.54 -16.72
CA HIS A 112 5.86 1.25 -17.99
C HIS A 112 4.94 0.75 -19.10
N ARG A 113 4.83 -0.57 -19.26
CA ARG A 113 3.98 -1.17 -20.28
C ARG A 113 2.51 -0.83 -20.08
N ILE A 114 2.03 -0.76 -18.84
CA ILE A 114 0.61 -0.62 -18.51
C ILE A 114 0.21 0.85 -18.31
N LEU A 115 1.02 1.63 -17.62
CA LEU A 115 0.71 3.03 -17.29
C LEU A 115 1.22 4.04 -18.33
N GLY A 116 2.19 3.65 -19.18
CA GLY A 116 2.61 4.45 -20.32
C GLY A 116 3.14 5.84 -20.00
N GLY A 117 3.79 6.08 -18.89
CA GLY A 117 4.33 7.39 -18.52
C GLY A 117 3.33 8.36 -17.88
N SER A 118 2.13 7.90 -17.55
CA SER A 118 1.13 8.71 -16.83
C SER A 118 1.40 8.83 -15.31
N ALA A 119 2.44 8.15 -14.81
CA ALA A 119 2.80 8.15 -13.41
C ALA A 119 4.31 8.31 -13.23
N SER A 120 4.72 8.96 -12.14
CA SER A 120 6.08 8.82 -11.62
C SER A 120 6.19 7.47 -10.90
N LEU A 121 7.24 6.71 -11.20
CA LEU A 121 7.38 5.37 -10.64
C LEU A 121 8.40 5.34 -9.50
N PHE A 122 8.13 4.51 -8.49
CA PHE A 122 9.10 4.21 -7.44
C PHE A 122 8.99 2.76 -6.98
N GLY A 123 10.08 2.24 -6.41
CA GLY A 123 10.06 0.87 -5.92
C GLY A 123 11.11 0.63 -4.86
N PHE A 124 10.75 -0.16 -3.86
CA PHE A 124 11.68 -0.56 -2.81
C PHE A 124 12.38 -1.85 -3.18
N GLN A 125 13.66 -1.93 -2.86
CA GLN A 125 14.46 -3.14 -3.07
C GLN A 125 13.95 -4.32 -2.24
N ARG A 126 13.49 -4.04 -1.02
CA ARG A 126 12.98 -5.05 -0.07
C ARG A 126 11.82 -4.49 0.73
N VAL A 127 11.00 -5.39 1.26
CA VAL A 127 9.93 -5.02 2.19
C VAL A 127 10.48 -4.35 3.44
N PRO A 128 9.86 -3.26 3.92
CA PRO A 128 10.29 -2.56 5.12
C PRO A 128 9.99 -3.34 6.40
N TYR A 129 8.97 -4.17 6.41
CA TYR A 129 8.45 -4.85 7.59
C TYR A 129 8.35 -6.36 7.41
N ILE A 130 8.47 -7.09 8.52
CA ILE A 130 8.00 -8.48 8.64
C ILE A 130 6.63 -8.38 9.32
N ALA A 131 5.59 -8.84 8.64
CA ALA A 131 4.21 -8.64 9.06
C ALA A 131 3.42 -9.94 9.08
N ARG A 132 2.48 -10.06 10.03
CA ARG A 132 1.50 -11.16 10.12
C ARG A 132 0.14 -10.61 10.50
N VAL A 133 -0.89 -10.98 9.76
CA VAL A 133 -2.28 -10.67 10.13
C VAL A 133 -2.65 -11.42 11.41
N ARG A 134 -3.24 -10.71 12.35
CA ARG A 134 -3.94 -11.28 13.52
C ARG A 134 -5.42 -11.45 13.18
N GLU A 135 -6.05 -10.36 12.76
CA GLU A 135 -7.44 -10.31 12.33
C GLU A 135 -7.51 -9.51 11.04
N TYR A 136 -8.02 -10.14 9.96
CA TYR A 136 -8.04 -9.54 8.64
C TYR A 136 -8.79 -8.21 8.63
N GLY A 137 -8.16 -7.18 8.07
CA GLY A 137 -8.73 -5.84 8.01
C GLY A 137 -8.82 -5.08 9.34
N HIS A 138 -8.30 -5.64 10.43
CA HIS A 138 -8.38 -5.04 11.77
C HIS A 138 -7.03 -4.90 12.43
N SER A 139 -6.27 -5.99 12.54
CA SER A 139 -5.01 -5.97 13.31
C SER A 139 -3.95 -6.88 12.72
N ALA A 140 -2.68 -6.50 12.92
CA ALA A 140 -1.52 -7.26 12.47
C ALA A 140 -0.37 -7.16 13.47
N ASP A 141 0.55 -8.14 13.41
CA ASP A 141 1.85 -8.10 14.07
C ASP A 141 2.89 -7.48 13.15
N LEU A 142 3.65 -6.52 13.67
CA LEU A 142 4.88 -6.01 13.09
C LEU A 142 6.04 -6.69 13.81
N LEU A 143 6.56 -7.79 13.21
CA LEU A 143 7.55 -8.65 13.85
C LEU A 143 8.98 -8.15 13.70
N GLY A 144 9.22 -7.24 12.77
CA GLY A 144 10.52 -6.63 12.55
C GLY A 144 10.46 -5.57 11.46
N TYR A 145 11.47 -4.71 11.43
CA TYR A 145 11.61 -3.68 10.40
C TYR A 145 13.07 -3.54 9.98
N LYS A 146 13.25 -3.06 8.75
CA LYS A 146 14.56 -2.73 8.20
C LYS A 146 15.02 -1.37 8.69
N GLN A 147 16.27 -1.28 9.14
CA GLN A 147 16.89 -0.01 9.51
C GLN A 147 17.23 0.84 8.29
N GLN A 148 17.44 0.22 7.15
CA GLN A 148 17.79 0.89 5.90
C GLN A 148 16.99 0.28 4.73
N LEU A 149 16.41 1.16 3.93
CA LEU A 149 15.70 0.81 2.71
C LEU A 149 16.35 1.52 1.52
N TYR A 150 16.45 0.80 0.41
CA TYR A 150 16.83 1.37 -0.87
C TYR A 150 15.61 1.51 -1.75
N MET A 151 15.49 2.65 -2.41
CA MET A 151 14.39 2.97 -3.31
C MET A 151 14.96 3.46 -4.64
N ALA A 152 14.39 2.97 -5.73
CA ALA A 152 14.59 3.51 -7.07
C ALA A 152 13.39 4.35 -7.48
N THR A 153 13.62 5.37 -8.31
CA THR A 153 12.58 6.25 -8.88
C THR A 153 12.80 6.45 -10.36
N GLU A 154 11.71 6.61 -11.11
CA GLU A 154 11.68 7.01 -12.52
C GLU A 154 10.60 8.06 -12.78
#